data_359e94e40785c37804e6da8da29abda9
#
_entry.id   359e94e40785c37804e6da8da29abda9
#
_cell.length_a   1.000
_cell.length_b   1.000
_cell.length_c   1.000
_cell.angle_alpha   90.00
_cell.angle_beta   90.00
_cell.angle_gamma   90.00
#
_symmetry.space_group_name_H-M   'P 1'
#
loop_
_entity.id
_entity.type
_entity.pdbx_description
1 polymer ?
#
loop_
_entity_poly.entity_id
_entity_poly.type
_entity_poly.pdbx_seq_one_letter_code
_entity_poly.pdbx_strand_id
1 'polypeptide(L)' 'MILRGPDGRYLAYGRTAAGRLLFAVYVQRPAGKARVLTAREMTDKEKRFYRKKRKARG' A
#
# COMPACT_ATOMS: atom_id res chain seq x y z
N MET A 1 -1.46 -3.58 -4.51
CA MET A 1 -1.90 -2.31 -5.13
C MET A 1 -0.97 -1.19 -4.68
N ILE A 2 -0.47 -0.42 -5.63
CA ILE A 2 0.45 0.67 -5.32
C ILE A 2 -0.10 1.95 -5.93
N LEU A 3 -0.23 2.99 -5.10
CA LEU A 3 -0.72 4.29 -5.52
C LEU A 3 0.37 5.34 -5.32
N ARG A 4 0.37 6.35 -6.17
CA ARG A 4 1.30 7.46 -6.05
C ARG A 4 0.70 8.52 -5.13
N GLY A 5 1.44 8.86 -4.08
CA GLY A 5 1.06 9.91 -3.15
C GLY A 5 1.79 11.20 -3.41
N PRO A 6 1.58 12.22 -2.57
CA PRO A 6 2.28 13.50 -2.68
C PRO A 6 3.76 13.36 -2.30
N ASP A 7 4.57 14.30 -2.78
CA ASP A 7 5.99 14.42 -2.42
C ASP A 7 6.82 13.16 -2.74
N GLY A 8 6.48 12.47 -3.83
CA GLY A 8 7.23 11.30 -4.25
C GLY A 8 7.02 10.07 -3.39
N ARG A 9 6.00 10.08 -2.53
CA ARG A 9 5.65 8.92 -1.71
C ARG A 9 4.79 7.95 -2.49
N TYR A 10 4.88 6.68 -2.11
CA TYR A 10 4.05 5.62 -2.67
C TYR A 10 3.30 4.93 -1.56
N LEU A 11 2.04 4.60 -1.83
CA LEU A 11 1.17 3.91 -0.88
C LEU A 11 0.96 2.48 -1.37
N ALA A 12 1.42 1.51 -0.61
CA ALA A 12 1.30 0.10 -0.98
C ALA A 12 0.23 -0.57 -0.12
N TYR A 13 -0.72 -1.20 -0.78
CA TYR A 13 -1.77 -1.98 -0.12
C TYR A 13 -1.61 -3.42 -0.56
N GLY A 14 -1.60 -4.34 0.38
CA GLY A 14 -1.40 -5.74 0.04
C GLY A 14 -1.95 -6.69 1.08
N ARG A 15 -1.93 -7.97 0.73
CA ARG A 15 -2.37 -9.05 1.61
C ARG A 15 -1.23 -10.04 1.78
N THR A 16 -0.98 -10.43 3.02
CA THR A 16 0.00 -11.48 3.31
C THR A 16 -0.58 -12.86 3.03
N ALA A 17 0.29 -13.88 3.01
CA ALA A 17 -0.13 -15.26 2.87
C ALA A 17 -1.07 -15.70 4.01
N ALA A 18 -0.94 -15.08 5.18
CA ALA A 18 -1.81 -15.35 6.32
C ALA A 18 -3.17 -14.63 6.23
N GLY A 19 -3.40 -13.86 5.17
CA GLY A 19 -4.67 -13.16 4.97
C GLY A 19 -4.75 -11.79 5.62
N ARG A 20 -3.66 -11.29 6.17
CA ARG A 20 -3.62 -9.97 6.78
C ARG A 20 -3.51 -8.87 5.73
N LEU A 21 -4.29 -7.82 5.90
CA LEU A 21 -4.25 -6.67 4.99
C LEU A 21 -3.32 -5.62 5.56
N LEU A 22 -2.27 -5.31 4.81
CA LEU A 22 -1.22 -4.40 5.24
C LEU A 22 -1.16 -3.17 4.35
N PHE A 23 -0.78 -2.06 4.97
CA PHE A 23 -0.57 -0.79 4.31
C PHE A 23 0.82 -0.27 4.63
N ALA A 24 1.54 0.20 3.62
CA ALA A 24 2.86 0.76 3.81
C ALA A 24 3.02 2.04 2.99
N VAL A 25 3.79 2.97 3.53
CA VAL A 25 4.19 4.18 2.80
C VAL A 25 5.70 4.11 2.60
N TYR A 26 6.15 4.31 1.37
CA TYR A 26 7.58 4.31 1.10
C TYR A 26 7.94 5.39 0.09
N VAL A 27 9.21 5.72 0.03
CA VAL A 27 9.77 6.64 -0.96
C VAL A 27 10.80 5.88 -1.78
N GLN A 28 10.85 6.19 -3.06
CA GLN A 28 11.85 5.59 -3.94
C GLN A 28 13.11 6.44 -3.93
N ARG A 29 14.25 5.79 -3.71
CA ARG A 29 15.54 6.44 -3.65
C ARG A 29 16.32 6.18 -4.94
N PRO A 30 17.35 6.99 -5.24
CA PRO A 30 18.23 6.72 -6.37
C PRO A 30 18.83 5.32 -6.29
N ALA A 31 19.22 4.78 -7.43
CA ALA A 31 19.80 3.44 -7.56
C ALA A 31 18.80 2.30 -7.29
N GLY A 32 17.50 2.56 -7.46
CA GLY A 32 16.48 1.53 -7.34
C GLY A 32 16.17 1.09 -5.93
N LYS A 33 16.65 1.83 -4.92
CA LYS A 33 16.37 1.53 -3.51
C LYS A 33 15.06 2.15 -3.09
N ALA A 34 14.40 1.53 -2.11
CA ALA A 34 13.17 2.07 -1.53
C ALA A 34 13.34 2.18 -0.02
N ARG A 35 12.83 3.26 0.56
CA ARG A 35 12.84 3.47 2.00
C ARG A 35 11.42 3.41 2.51
N VAL A 36 11.12 2.47 3.39
CA VAL A 36 9.81 2.37 4.03
C VAL A 36 9.73 3.39 5.15
N LEU A 37 8.72 4.26 5.09
CA LEU A 37 8.48 5.28 6.11
C LEU A 37 7.59 4.74 7.21
N THR A 38 6.56 3.97 6.84
CA THR A 38 5.67 3.36 7.80
C THR A 38 5.06 2.10 7.19
N ALA A 39 4.72 1.14 8.07
CA ALA A 39 4.02 -0.08 7.66
C ALA A 39 3.14 -0.50 8.83
N ARG A 40 1.88 -0.84 8.55
CA ARG A 40 0.91 -1.22 9.58
C ARG A 40 -0.25 -1.98 8.95
N GLU A 41 -1.08 -2.55 9.77
CA GLU A 41 -2.31 -3.16 9.28
C GLU A 41 -3.27 -2.07 8.80
N MET A 42 -4.07 -2.40 7.80
CA MET A 42 -5.07 -1.48 7.29
C MET A 42 -6.17 -1.20 8.31
N THR A 43 -6.63 0.05 8.35
CA THR A 43 -7.85 0.39 9.07
C THR A 43 -9.06 -0.16 8.31
N ASP A 44 -10.24 -0.17 8.95
CA ASP A 44 -11.46 -0.63 8.29
C ASP A 44 -11.77 0.16 7.03
N LYS A 45 -11.51 1.45 7.06
CA LYS A 45 -11.71 2.33 5.91
C LYS A 45 -10.79 1.94 4.76
N GLU A 46 -9.54 1.66 5.07
CA GLU A 46 -8.55 1.24 4.09
C GLU A 46 -8.87 -0.14 3.52
N LYS A 47 -9.36 -1.04 4.35
CA LYS A 47 -9.80 -2.37 3.91
C LYS A 47 -10.93 -2.27 2.88
N ARG A 48 -11.90 -1.39 3.14
CA ARG A 48 -13.01 -1.16 2.19
C ARG A 48 -12.50 -0.62 0.87
N PHE A 49 -11.61 0.35 0.93
CA PHE A 49 -11.01 0.95 -0.26
C PHE A 49 -10.25 -0.09 -1.07
N TYR A 50 -9.45 -0.89 -0.41
CA TYR A 50 -8.66 -1.93 -1.06
C TYR A 50 -9.55 -2.97 -1.74
N ARG A 51 -10.58 -3.45 -1.04
CA ARG A 51 -11.51 -4.43 -1.58
C ARG A 51 -12.29 -3.88 -2.78
N LYS A 52 -12.71 -2.63 -2.69
CA LYS A 52 -13.42 -1.95 -3.77
C LYS A 52 -12.55 -1.87 -5.02
N LYS A 53 -11.29 -1.52 -4.88
CA LYS A 53 -10.36 -1.42 -6.00
C LYS A 53 -10.08 -2.79 -6.62
N ARG A 54 -9.93 -3.80 -5.81
CA ARG A 54 -9.75 -5.16 -6.31
C ARG A 54 -10.95 -5.64 -7.11
N LYS A 55 -12.15 -5.36 -6.61
CA LYS A 55 -13.38 -5.76 -7.29
C LYS A 55 -13.53 -5.06 -8.64
N ALA A 56 -13.17 -3.79 -8.70
CA ALA A 56 -13.27 -3.01 -9.93
C ALA A 56 -12.34 -3.52 -11.03
N ARG A 57 -11.28 -4.20 -10.67
CA ARG A 57 -10.34 -4.76 -11.63
C ARG A 57 -10.76 -6.13 -12.16
N GLY A 58 -11.69 -6.72 -11.49
CA GLY A 58 -12.19 -8.01 -11.78
C GLY A 58 -12.60 -8.75 -12.35
#